data_442887555a41a13ac27c4ae259d7a138
#
_entry.id   442887555a41a13ac27c4ae259d7a138
#
_cell.length_a   1.000
_cell.length_b   1.000
_cell.length_c   1.000
_cell.angle_alpha   90.00
_cell.angle_beta   90.00
_cell.angle_gamma   90.00
#
_symmetry.space_group_name_H-M   'P 1'
#
loop_
_entity.id
_entity.type
_entity.pdbx_description
1 polymer ?
#
loop_
_entity_poly.entity_id
_entity_poly.type
_entity_poly.pdbx_seq_one_letter_code
_entity_poly.pdbx_strand_id
1 'polypeptide(L)' 'MSLTFGVLSVQGDVLENILSVEAAIDALGIDGTVTAVRTSDEISKVDGLVIPGGESTTI' A
#
# COMPACT_ATOMS: atom_id res chain seq x y z
N MET A 1 17.74 1.22 2.14
CA MET A 1 16.59 1.54 3.00
C MET A 1 15.30 1.09 2.31
N SER A 2 14.48 0.30 2.96
CA SER A 2 13.24 -0.16 2.34
C SER A 2 12.06 0.62 2.87
N LEU A 3 11.07 0.79 2.00
CA LEU A 3 9.83 1.47 2.33
C LEU A 3 8.72 0.45 2.53
N THR A 4 7.74 0.78 3.35
CA THR A 4 6.57 -0.05 3.54
C THR A 4 5.34 0.72 3.08
N PHE A 5 4.61 0.14 2.14
CA PHE A 5 3.39 0.74 1.63
C PHE A 5 2.19 -0.04 2.18
N GLY A 6 1.22 0.67 2.71
CA GLY A 6 0.00 0.08 3.21
C GLY A 6 -1.15 0.28 2.24
N VAL A 7 -1.91 -0.78 2.00
CA VAL A 7 -3.14 -0.68 1.22
C VAL A 7 -4.30 -0.81 2.20
N LEU A 8 -5.15 0.20 2.24
CA LEU A 8 -6.27 0.21 3.16
C LEU A 8 -7.28 -0.87 2.79
N SER A 9 -7.52 -1.78 3.72
CA SER A 9 -8.38 -2.94 3.50
C SER A 9 -9.74 -2.70 4.12
N VAL A 10 -10.64 -2.06 3.35
CA VAL A 10 -11.98 -1.77 3.85
C VAL A 10 -13.02 -2.75 3.34
N GLN A 11 -12.76 -3.39 2.21
CA GLN A 11 -13.64 -4.42 1.64
C GLN A 11 -12.80 -5.37 0.80
N GLY A 12 -13.39 -6.40 0.27
CA GLY A 12 -12.77 -7.53 -0.37
C GLY A 12 -11.60 -7.28 -1.28
N ASP A 13 -11.34 -7.02 -2.28
CA ASP A 13 -10.35 -6.99 -3.33
C ASP A 13 -9.00 -6.34 -3.01
N VAL A 14 -8.59 -6.37 -1.74
CA VAL A 14 -7.33 -5.78 -1.34
C VAL A 14 -6.13 -6.45 -2.04
N LEU A 15 -6.25 -7.74 -2.34
CA LEU A 15 -5.16 -8.47 -2.98
C LEU A 15 -4.80 -7.90 -4.34
N GLU A 16 -5.78 -7.53 -5.15
CA GLU A 16 -5.52 -6.93 -6.44
C GLU A 16 -4.78 -5.61 -6.30
N ASN A 17 -5.17 -4.83 -5.32
CA ASN A 17 -4.51 -3.56 -5.06
C ASN A 17 -3.08 -3.75 -4.59
N ILE A 18 -2.84 -4.74 -3.74
CA ILE A 18 -1.49 -5.07 -3.29
C ILE A 18 -0.63 -5.46 -4.47
N LEU A 19 -1.12 -6.33 -5.33
CA LEU A 19 -0.37 -6.76 -6.51
C LEU A 19 -0.07 -5.60 -7.45
N SER A 20 -1.02 -4.70 -7.63
CA SER A 20 -0.81 -3.52 -8.47
C SER A 20 0.27 -2.61 -7.92
N VAL A 21 0.26 -2.37 -6.63
CA VAL A 21 1.28 -1.52 -6.00
C VAL A 21 2.65 -2.20 -6.03
N GLU A 22 2.69 -3.51 -5.78
CA GLU A 22 3.95 -4.25 -5.89
C GLU A 22 4.54 -4.17 -7.28
N ALA A 23 3.70 -4.31 -8.30
CA ALA A 23 4.17 -4.19 -9.68
C ALA A 23 4.70 -2.79 -9.97
N ALA A 24 4.03 -1.77 -9.45
CA ALA A 24 4.43 -0.40 -9.66
C ALA A 24 5.78 -0.09 -9.01
N ILE A 25 5.97 -0.49 -7.75
CA ILE A 25 7.23 -0.20 -7.08
C ILE A 25 8.38 -1.02 -7.67
N ASP A 26 8.08 -2.22 -8.15
CA ASP A 26 9.09 -3.03 -8.84
C ASP A 26 9.52 -2.36 -10.15
N ALA A 27 8.56 -1.89 -10.91
CA ALA A 27 8.83 -1.22 -12.18
C ALA A 27 9.65 0.07 -11.99
N LEU A 28 9.45 0.74 -10.87
CA LEU A 28 10.18 1.97 -10.56
C LEU A 28 11.53 1.71 -9.88
N GLY A 29 11.82 0.46 -9.57
CA GLY A 29 13.07 0.12 -8.89
C GLY A 29 13.10 0.53 -7.43
N ILE A 30 11.95 0.66 -6.81
CA ILE A 30 11.86 1.04 -5.40
C ILE A 30 12.00 -0.19 -4.52
N ASP A 31 12.88 -0.10 -3.53
CA ASP A 31 13.02 -1.16 -2.54
C ASP A 31 11.92 -0.99 -1.48
N GLY A 32 10.90 -1.80 -1.57
CA GLY A 32 9.78 -1.68 -0.67
C GLY A 32 8.92 -2.93 -0.60
N THR A 33 8.05 -2.94 0.40
CA THR A 33 7.08 -4.00 0.59
C THR A 33 5.68 -3.40 0.66
N VAL A 34 4.67 -4.22 0.37
CA VAL A 34 3.28 -3.79 0.40
C VAL A 34 2.51 -4.69 1.34
N THR A 35 1.71 -4.11 2.20
CA THR A 35 0.91 -4.87 3.16
C THR A 35 -0.48 -4.27 3.28
N ALA A 36 -1.44 -5.08 3.69
CA ALA A 36 -2.79 -4.58 3.96
C ALA A 36 -2.84 -3.97 5.34
N VAL A 37 -3.53 -2.85 5.47
CA VAL A 37 -3.70 -2.17 6.74
C VAL A 37 -5.18 -1.91 6.99
N ARG A 38 -5.59 -1.90 8.23
CA ARG A 38 -7.00 -1.71 8.62
C ARG A 38 -7.16 -0.70 9.74
N THR A 39 -6.23 -0.67 10.67
CA THR A 39 -6.34 0.15 11.87
C THR A 39 -5.42 1.35 11.78
N SER A 40 -5.72 2.38 12.54
CA SER A 40 -4.85 3.55 12.57
C SER A 40 -3.45 3.21 13.07
N ASP A 41 -3.35 2.21 13.95
CA ASP A 41 -2.05 1.76 14.42
C ASP A 41 -1.24 1.15 13.28
N GLU A 42 -1.86 0.32 12.45
CA GLU A 42 -1.21 -0.26 11.28
C GLU A 42 -0.85 0.82 10.27
N ILE A 43 -1.75 1.77 10.04
CA ILE A 43 -1.52 2.85 9.10
C ILE A 43 -0.32 3.70 9.51
N SER A 44 -0.15 3.92 10.81
CA SER A 44 0.95 4.73 11.29
C SER A 44 2.32 4.09 11.09
N LYS A 45 2.35 2.79 10.81
CA LYS A 45 3.60 2.04 10.63
C LYS A 45 4.08 1.99 9.18
N VAL A 46 3.27 2.49 8.25
CA VAL A 46 3.66 2.47 6.84
C VAL A 46 4.20 3.83 6.41
N ASP A 47 5.04 3.80 5.39
CA ASP A 47 5.63 5.02 4.84
C ASP A 47 4.73 5.67 3.81
N GLY A 48 3.90 4.89 3.14
CA GLY A 48 2.93 5.38 2.19
C GLY A 48 1.63 4.62 2.32
N LEU A 49 0.51 5.26 2.02
CA LEU A 49 -0.82 4.67 2.14
C LEU A 49 -1.55 4.76 0.81
N VAL A 50 -2.08 3.63 0.37
CA VAL A 50 -2.91 3.55 -0.83
C VAL A 50 -4.35 3.28 -0.41
N ILE A 51 -5.27 4.10 -0.87
CA ILE A 51 -6.69 3.95 -0.56
C ILE A 51 -7.40 3.44 -1.81
N PRO A 52 -7.84 2.17 -1.82
CA PRO A 52 -8.52 1.60 -2.97
C PRO A 52 -9.85 2.30 -3.23
N GLY A 53 -10.19 2.43 -4.51
CA GLY A 53 -11.43 3.06 -4.89
C GLY A 53 -11.40 4.56 -4.85
N GLY A 54 -10.35 5.13 -4.28
CA GLY A 54 -10.12 6.55 -4.31
C GLY A 54 -9.05 6.87 -5.35
N GLU A 55 -8.81 8.13 -5.54
CA GLU A 55 -7.80 8.59 -6.48
C GLU A 55 -6.57 9.11 -5.78
N SER A 56 -6.54 8.96 -4.47
CA SER A 56 -5.49 9.54 -3.66
C SER A 56 -4.47 8.50 -3.24
N THR A 57 -3.22 8.87 -3.36
CA THR A 57 -2.12 8.14 -2.74
C THR A 57 -1.41 9.12 -1.84
N THR A 58 -1.23 8.76 -0.59
CA THR A 58 -0.57 9.62 0.39
C THR A 58 0.73 8.97 0.84
N ILE A 59 1.76 9.73 0.76
CA ILE A 59 3.10 9.27 1.16
C ILE A 59 3.62 10.17 2.26
#